data_7e199c902cb08c1c9ed7a8629802dc07
#
_entry.id   7e199c902cb08c1c9ed7a8629802dc07
#
_cell.length_a   1.000
_cell.length_b   1.000
_cell.length_c   1.000
_cell.angle_alpha   90.00
_cell.angle_beta   90.00
_cell.angle_gamma   90.00
#
_symmetry.space_group_name_H-M   'P 1'
#
loop_
_entity.id
_entity.type
_entity.pdbx_description
1 polymer ?
#
loop_
_entity_poly.entity_id
_entity_poly.type
_entity_poly.pdbx_seq_one_letter_code
_entity_poly.pdbx_strand_id
1 'polypeptide(L)'
;KAILVDFTGSDWCGWCIRLKKEVFDQKEFAAATKDFVLVELDYPQKKKQSAEVKAKNKALSEKFAIEGFPTIMLLDAEGVPFAQTGYQDGGPVKYLAHLAELSKANTSEGKVKFAQGKKDEGLVRGYGEELEKLITPHLEKKDLAAAEAAIAKFIKDKAVTGAAKVTLSVNARVGSVQACKPGNHSALLKVLDEIIADNPADLTDELKQFRAQVAAARDKK
;
A
#
# COMPACT_ATOMS: atom_id res chain seq x y z
N LYS A 1 17.12 -20.55 3.34
CA LYS A 1 16.05 -20.39 2.33
C LYS A 1 15.23 -19.17 2.67
N ALA A 2 14.72 -18.49 1.65
CA ALA A 2 13.72 -17.45 1.86
C ALA A 2 12.42 -18.06 2.43
N ILE A 3 11.63 -17.26 3.13
CA ILE A 3 10.38 -17.66 3.76
C ILE A 3 9.24 -16.94 3.05
N LEU A 4 8.23 -17.69 2.62
CA LEU A 4 6.97 -17.14 2.12
C LEU A 4 5.91 -17.36 3.20
N VAL A 5 5.37 -16.27 3.74
CA VAL A 5 4.33 -16.30 4.78
C VAL A 5 3.01 -15.87 4.19
N ASP A 6 2.02 -16.75 4.23
CA ASP A 6 0.62 -16.45 3.86
C ASP A 6 -0.17 -16.09 5.13
N PHE A 7 -0.55 -14.83 5.23
CA PHE A 7 -1.53 -14.36 6.20
C PHE A 7 -2.92 -14.50 5.58
N THR A 8 -3.72 -15.43 6.09
CA THR A 8 -4.94 -15.89 5.42
C THR A 8 -6.13 -16.01 6.35
N GLY A 9 -7.33 -15.95 5.79
CA GLY A 9 -8.59 -16.25 6.47
C GLY A 9 -9.28 -17.43 5.77
N SER A 10 -8.85 -18.66 6.06
CA SER A 10 -9.15 -19.85 5.28
C SER A 10 -10.64 -20.21 5.17
N ASP A 11 -11.51 -19.70 6.04
CA ASP A 11 -12.93 -20.06 6.11
C ASP A 11 -13.91 -18.90 5.90
N TRP A 12 -13.41 -17.68 5.61
CA TRP A 12 -14.23 -16.49 5.40
C TRP A 12 -13.72 -15.54 4.30
N CYS A 13 -12.39 -15.49 4.08
CA CYS A 13 -11.79 -14.57 3.12
C CYS A 13 -11.88 -15.13 1.70
N GLY A 14 -12.77 -14.61 0.87
CA GLY A 14 -12.99 -15.08 -0.49
C GLY A 14 -11.73 -15.04 -1.36
N TRP A 15 -10.92 -13.96 -1.27
CA TRP A 15 -9.68 -13.84 -2.03
C TRP A 15 -8.58 -14.80 -1.55
N CYS A 16 -8.56 -15.13 -0.24
CA CYS A 16 -7.64 -16.13 0.31
C CYS A 16 -7.96 -17.52 -0.22
N ILE A 17 -9.24 -17.91 -0.18
CA ILE A 17 -9.73 -19.18 -0.70
C ILE A 17 -9.40 -19.29 -2.20
N ARG A 18 -9.59 -18.20 -2.92
CA ARG A 18 -9.30 -18.13 -4.36
C ARG A 18 -7.80 -18.29 -4.64
N LEU A 19 -6.94 -17.56 -3.92
CA LEU A 19 -5.48 -17.65 -4.04
C LEU A 19 -4.99 -19.08 -3.77
N LYS A 20 -5.49 -19.69 -2.69
CA LYS A 20 -5.16 -21.07 -2.37
C LYS A 20 -5.53 -22.01 -3.51
N LYS A 21 -6.78 -21.97 -3.99
CA LYS A 21 -7.29 -22.85 -5.03
C LYS A 21 -6.58 -22.65 -6.38
N GLU A 22 -6.38 -21.39 -6.79
CA GLU A 22 -5.87 -21.05 -8.12
C GLU A 22 -4.35 -21.11 -8.23
N VAL A 23 -3.64 -21.00 -7.09
CA VAL A 23 -2.17 -20.92 -7.06
C VAL A 23 -1.57 -21.97 -6.14
N PHE A 24 -1.84 -21.92 -4.84
CA PHE A 24 -1.05 -22.71 -3.86
C PHE A 24 -1.31 -24.21 -3.91
N ASP A 25 -2.54 -24.62 -4.25
CA ASP A 25 -2.90 -26.04 -4.42
C ASP A 25 -2.48 -26.60 -5.79
N GLN A 26 -1.87 -25.80 -6.65
CA GLN A 26 -1.43 -26.23 -7.99
C GLN A 26 -0.06 -26.90 -7.95
N LYS A 27 0.11 -27.94 -8.77
CA LYS A 27 1.36 -28.73 -8.84
C LYS A 27 2.57 -27.88 -9.24
N GLU A 28 2.35 -26.91 -10.12
CA GLU A 28 3.35 -25.97 -10.59
C GLU A 28 3.92 -25.14 -9.45
N PHE A 29 3.06 -24.66 -8.53
CA PHE A 29 3.46 -23.89 -7.37
C PHE A 29 4.31 -24.77 -6.42
N ALA A 30 3.83 -25.95 -6.06
CA ALA A 30 4.56 -26.87 -5.19
C ALA A 30 5.94 -27.27 -5.77
N ALA A 31 6.04 -27.42 -7.09
CA ALA A 31 7.30 -27.76 -7.77
C ALA A 31 8.31 -26.61 -7.75
N ALA A 32 7.83 -25.36 -7.94
CA ALA A 32 8.70 -24.19 -8.08
C ALA A 32 9.11 -23.57 -6.72
N THR A 33 8.36 -23.84 -5.64
CA THR A 33 8.62 -23.23 -4.33
C THR A 33 9.48 -24.07 -3.39
N LYS A 34 10.18 -25.08 -3.89
CA LYS A 34 11.08 -25.95 -3.10
C LYS A 34 12.20 -25.20 -2.38
N ASP A 35 12.59 -24.04 -2.90
CA ASP A 35 13.61 -23.19 -2.28
C ASP A 35 13.07 -22.20 -1.25
N PHE A 36 11.76 -22.18 -1.05
CA PHE A 36 11.13 -21.43 0.03
C PHE A 36 10.83 -22.33 1.24
N VAL A 37 10.74 -21.71 2.42
CA VAL A 37 9.99 -22.24 3.56
C VAL A 37 8.60 -21.63 3.48
N LEU A 38 7.58 -22.48 3.27
CA LEU A 38 6.19 -22.03 3.19
C LEU A 38 5.58 -22.04 4.57
N VAL A 39 5.00 -20.91 5.00
CA VAL A 39 4.34 -20.74 6.30
C VAL A 39 2.94 -20.19 6.07
N GLU A 40 1.93 -20.86 6.62
CA GLU A 40 0.53 -20.39 6.63
C GLU A 40 0.18 -19.90 8.05
N LEU A 41 -0.27 -18.66 8.15
CA LEU A 41 -0.81 -18.05 9.36
C LEU A 41 -2.31 -17.81 9.15
N ASP A 42 -3.12 -18.80 9.56
CA ASP A 42 -4.58 -18.76 9.41
C ASP A 42 -5.25 -17.98 10.54
N TYR A 43 -6.21 -17.13 10.16
CA TYR A 43 -7.06 -16.32 11.05
C TYR A 43 -8.53 -16.70 10.87
N PRO A 44 -8.93 -17.92 11.25
CA PRO A 44 -10.26 -18.43 11.00
C PRO A 44 -11.32 -17.72 11.86
N GLN A 45 -12.53 -17.57 11.30
CA GLN A 45 -13.70 -17.07 12.02
C GLN A 45 -14.65 -18.21 12.45
N LYS A 46 -14.73 -19.28 11.66
CA LYS A 46 -15.65 -20.42 11.89
C LYS A 46 -14.94 -21.60 12.53
N LYS A 47 -13.70 -21.86 12.14
CA LYS A 47 -12.89 -22.96 12.69
C LYS A 47 -12.34 -22.63 14.06
N LYS A 48 -12.30 -23.63 14.96
CA LYS A 48 -11.64 -23.46 16.26
C LYS A 48 -10.13 -23.46 16.10
N GLN A 49 -9.48 -22.60 16.84
CA GLN A 49 -8.02 -22.48 16.93
C GLN A 49 -7.63 -22.33 18.40
N SER A 50 -6.53 -22.92 18.83
CA SER A 50 -6.06 -22.79 20.21
C SER A 50 -5.74 -21.34 20.58
N ALA A 51 -5.86 -21.00 21.85
CA ALA A 51 -5.53 -19.65 22.34
C ALA A 51 -4.06 -19.29 22.07
N GLU A 52 -3.16 -20.26 22.17
CA GLU A 52 -1.73 -20.09 21.90
C GLU A 52 -1.48 -19.71 20.44
N VAL A 53 -2.09 -20.45 19.49
CA VAL A 53 -1.93 -20.16 18.05
C VAL A 53 -2.53 -18.80 17.71
N LYS A 54 -3.70 -18.46 18.25
CA LYS A 54 -4.31 -17.13 18.08
C LYS A 54 -3.39 -16.03 18.57
N ALA A 55 -2.79 -16.19 19.75
CA ALA A 55 -1.89 -15.19 20.32
C ALA A 55 -0.62 -15.03 19.47
N LYS A 56 -0.02 -16.13 19.00
CA LYS A 56 1.15 -16.10 18.11
C LYS A 56 0.83 -15.43 16.77
N ASN A 57 -0.27 -15.81 16.14
CA ASN A 57 -0.69 -15.23 14.87
C ASN A 57 -0.97 -13.74 15.01
N LYS A 58 -1.66 -13.31 16.09
CA LYS A 58 -1.91 -11.91 16.40
C LYS A 58 -0.60 -11.13 16.53
N ALA A 59 0.34 -11.63 17.34
CA ALA A 59 1.64 -10.97 17.51
C ALA A 59 2.41 -10.82 16.18
N LEU A 60 2.32 -11.82 15.28
CA LEU A 60 2.95 -11.76 13.96
C LEU A 60 2.24 -10.76 13.03
N SER A 61 0.90 -10.70 13.03
CA SER A 61 0.18 -9.71 12.23
C SER A 61 0.48 -8.28 12.69
N GLU A 62 0.59 -8.06 14.00
CA GLU A 62 1.00 -6.75 14.55
C GLU A 62 2.45 -6.41 14.18
N LYS A 63 3.39 -7.37 14.36
CA LYS A 63 4.80 -7.18 14.00
C LYS A 63 5.00 -6.78 12.55
N PHE A 64 4.26 -7.38 11.64
CA PHE A 64 4.38 -7.12 10.20
C PHE A 64 3.36 -6.10 9.67
N ALA A 65 2.61 -5.46 10.56
CA ALA A 65 1.58 -4.46 10.21
C ALA A 65 0.63 -4.98 9.12
N ILE A 66 0.05 -6.17 9.34
CA ILE A 66 -0.89 -6.79 8.38
C ILE A 66 -2.26 -6.12 8.52
N GLU A 67 -2.75 -5.54 7.43
CA GLU A 67 -3.99 -4.75 7.39
C GLU A 67 -5.14 -5.45 6.67
N GLY A 68 -4.83 -6.49 5.89
CA GLY A 68 -5.83 -7.20 5.09
C GLY A 68 -5.39 -8.59 4.67
N PHE A 69 -6.32 -9.33 4.07
CA PHE A 69 -6.11 -10.70 3.64
C PHE A 69 -6.55 -10.92 2.18
N PRO A 70 -5.83 -11.76 1.42
CA PRO A 70 -4.56 -12.38 1.77
C PRO A 70 -3.42 -11.37 1.74
N THR A 71 -2.47 -11.50 2.66
CA THR A 71 -1.17 -10.85 2.58
C THR A 71 -0.07 -11.90 2.50
N ILE A 72 0.74 -11.84 1.46
CA ILE A 72 1.89 -12.72 1.27
C ILE A 72 3.15 -11.91 1.54
N MET A 73 3.88 -12.30 2.58
CA MET A 73 5.13 -11.64 2.98
C MET A 73 6.32 -12.51 2.56
N LEU A 74 7.29 -11.91 1.91
CA LEU A 74 8.57 -12.57 1.61
C LEU A 74 9.64 -12.09 2.60
N LEU A 75 10.26 -13.06 3.29
CA LEU A 75 11.30 -12.82 4.27
C LEU A 75 12.57 -13.53 3.82
N ASP A 76 13.73 -13.03 4.23
CA ASP A 76 14.99 -13.76 4.10
C ASP A 76 15.08 -14.93 5.11
N ALA A 77 16.21 -15.61 5.13
CA ALA A 77 16.45 -16.76 6.01
C ALA A 77 16.49 -16.35 7.51
N GLU A 78 16.77 -15.11 7.79
CA GLU A 78 16.81 -14.51 9.14
C GLU A 78 15.46 -13.94 9.58
N GLY A 79 14.44 -13.98 8.70
CA GLY A 79 13.09 -13.48 8.98
C GLY A 79 12.94 -11.97 8.78
N VAL A 80 13.84 -11.33 8.02
CA VAL A 80 13.73 -9.92 7.66
C VAL A 80 12.89 -9.77 6.40
N PRO A 81 11.80 -8.97 6.41
CA PRO A 81 10.94 -8.79 5.25
C PRO A 81 11.61 -7.94 4.17
N PHE A 82 11.41 -8.33 2.91
CA PHE A 82 11.92 -7.61 1.76
C PHE A 82 10.87 -7.35 0.67
N ALA A 83 9.71 -8.03 0.72
CA ALA A 83 8.61 -7.77 -0.21
C ALA A 83 7.26 -8.21 0.39
N GLN A 84 6.20 -7.63 -0.13
CA GLN A 84 4.82 -7.99 0.20
C GLN A 84 3.97 -7.99 -1.06
N THR A 85 3.01 -8.90 -1.13
CA THR A 85 2.00 -8.97 -2.18
C THR A 85 0.69 -9.54 -1.62
N GLY A 86 -0.28 -9.77 -2.51
CA GLY A 86 -1.55 -10.40 -2.19
C GLY A 86 -1.99 -11.30 -3.32
N TYR A 87 -3.31 -11.40 -3.55
CA TYR A 87 -3.84 -12.11 -4.72
C TYR A 87 -3.44 -11.41 -6.02
N GLN A 88 -2.99 -12.22 -6.98
CA GLN A 88 -2.73 -11.79 -8.36
C GLN A 88 -3.48 -12.71 -9.32
N ASP A 89 -4.14 -12.12 -10.29
CA ASP A 89 -4.86 -12.85 -11.33
C ASP A 89 -3.91 -13.53 -12.33
N GLY A 90 -4.30 -14.69 -12.84
CA GLY A 90 -3.58 -15.39 -13.92
C GLY A 90 -2.92 -16.71 -13.53
N GLY A 91 -3.26 -17.26 -12.36
CA GLY A 91 -2.87 -18.61 -11.94
C GLY A 91 -1.42 -18.78 -11.55
N PRO A 92 -0.94 -20.04 -11.38
CA PRO A 92 0.34 -20.33 -10.76
C PRO A 92 1.53 -19.81 -11.56
N VAL A 93 1.49 -19.87 -12.89
CA VAL A 93 2.62 -19.46 -13.74
C VAL A 93 2.90 -17.97 -13.62
N LYS A 94 1.85 -17.14 -13.71
CA LYS A 94 1.98 -15.69 -13.51
C LYS A 94 2.39 -15.35 -12.08
N TYR A 95 1.82 -16.03 -11.11
CA TYR A 95 2.14 -15.81 -9.70
C TYR A 95 3.60 -16.14 -9.38
N LEU A 96 4.13 -17.24 -9.93
CA LEU A 96 5.54 -17.63 -9.79
C LEU A 96 6.48 -16.61 -10.45
N ALA A 97 6.13 -16.11 -11.63
CA ALA A 97 6.89 -15.04 -12.27
C ALA A 97 6.90 -13.76 -11.42
N HIS A 98 5.76 -13.40 -10.82
CA HIS A 98 5.65 -12.27 -9.89
C HIS A 98 6.51 -12.48 -8.62
N LEU A 99 6.48 -13.68 -8.02
CA LEU A 99 7.34 -13.99 -6.87
C LEU A 99 8.83 -13.93 -7.23
N ALA A 100 9.22 -14.37 -8.43
CA ALA A 100 10.59 -14.28 -8.89
C ALA A 100 11.05 -12.83 -9.04
N GLU A 101 10.19 -11.94 -9.53
CA GLU A 101 10.46 -10.50 -9.62
C GLU A 101 10.62 -9.88 -8.22
N LEU A 102 9.70 -10.15 -7.31
CA LEU A 102 9.78 -9.69 -5.93
C LEU A 102 11.04 -10.18 -5.21
N SER A 103 11.49 -11.40 -5.51
CA SER A 103 12.67 -12.00 -4.90
C SER A 103 13.97 -11.26 -5.22
N LYS A 104 14.01 -10.46 -6.28
CA LYS A 104 15.15 -9.58 -6.60
C LYS A 104 15.39 -8.52 -5.53
N ALA A 105 14.38 -8.18 -4.74
CA ALA A 105 14.50 -7.25 -3.62
C ALA A 105 15.17 -7.88 -2.37
N ASN A 106 15.52 -9.18 -2.37
CA ASN A 106 16.23 -9.82 -1.27
C ASN A 106 17.70 -9.40 -1.23
N THR A 107 17.94 -8.13 -1.06
CA THR A 107 19.25 -7.48 -0.91
C THR A 107 19.22 -6.55 0.31
N SER A 108 20.38 -6.13 0.79
CA SER A 108 20.45 -5.16 1.90
C SER A 108 19.70 -3.86 1.57
N GLU A 109 19.90 -3.32 0.37
CA GLU A 109 19.22 -2.12 -0.10
C GLU A 109 17.70 -2.32 -0.21
N GLY A 110 17.25 -3.43 -0.80
CA GLY A 110 15.83 -3.74 -0.96
C GLY A 110 15.11 -3.87 0.38
N LYS A 111 15.73 -4.50 1.38
CA LYS A 111 15.20 -4.58 2.76
C LYS A 111 15.05 -3.21 3.41
N VAL A 112 16.05 -2.35 3.27
CA VAL A 112 15.99 -0.96 3.77
C VAL A 112 14.86 -0.19 3.09
N LYS A 113 14.76 -0.29 1.76
CA LYS A 113 13.68 0.35 0.99
C LYS A 113 12.30 -0.17 1.40
N PHE A 114 12.15 -1.47 1.59
CA PHE A 114 10.89 -2.07 2.05
C PHE A 114 10.50 -1.56 3.45
N ALA A 115 11.44 -1.55 4.39
CA ALA A 115 11.20 -1.05 5.74
C ALA A 115 10.82 0.43 5.77
N GLN A 116 11.47 1.26 4.92
CA GLN A 116 11.13 2.68 4.79
C GLN A 116 9.73 2.84 4.19
N GLY A 117 9.37 2.09 3.15
CA GLY A 117 8.02 2.10 2.58
C GLY A 117 6.94 1.77 3.62
N LYS A 118 7.16 0.76 4.45
CA LYS A 118 6.23 0.42 5.54
C LYS A 118 6.09 1.52 6.59
N LYS A 119 7.18 2.21 6.91
CA LYS A 119 7.14 3.38 7.80
C LYS A 119 6.33 4.52 7.17
N ASP A 120 6.53 4.79 5.88
CA ASP A 120 5.81 5.84 5.17
C ASP A 120 4.31 5.54 5.07
N GLU A 121 3.92 4.28 4.79
CA GLU A 121 2.51 3.82 4.84
C GLU A 121 1.88 4.09 6.22
N GLY A 122 2.60 3.78 7.31
CA GLY A 122 2.15 4.04 8.68
C GLY A 122 1.94 5.53 8.96
N LEU A 123 2.84 6.39 8.48
CA LEU A 123 2.70 7.85 8.60
C LEU A 123 1.51 8.37 7.81
N VAL A 124 1.34 7.92 6.56
CA VAL A 124 0.22 8.32 5.70
C VAL A 124 -1.12 7.94 6.35
N ARG A 125 -1.24 6.74 6.89
CA ARG A 125 -2.44 6.30 7.59
C ARG A 125 -2.71 7.13 8.84
N GLY A 126 -1.72 7.27 9.73
CA GLY A 126 -1.89 7.99 11.01
C GLY A 126 -2.21 9.47 10.82
N TYR A 127 -1.58 10.12 9.86
CA TYR A 127 -1.80 11.53 9.57
C TYR A 127 -2.96 11.81 8.61
N GLY A 128 -3.35 10.83 7.78
CA GLY A 128 -4.46 10.99 6.84
C GLY A 128 -5.77 11.35 7.53
N GLU A 129 -6.15 10.60 8.55
CA GLU A 129 -7.37 10.87 9.33
C GLU A 129 -7.32 12.21 10.10
N GLU A 130 -6.15 12.56 10.66
CA GLU A 130 -5.95 13.82 11.38
C GLU A 130 -6.08 15.01 10.42
N LEU A 131 -5.47 14.88 9.25
CA LEU A 131 -5.50 15.90 8.20
C LEU A 131 -6.91 16.06 7.61
N GLU A 132 -7.62 14.96 7.36
CA GLU A 132 -9.00 14.97 6.88
C GLU A 132 -9.93 15.75 7.84
N LYS A 133 -9.85 15.46 9.14
CA LYS A 133 -10.61 16.19 10.17
C LYS A 133 -10.30 17.69 10.17
N LEU A 134 -9.03 18.04 9.94
CA LEU A 134 -8.58 19.43 9.92
C LEU A 134 -9.14 20.20 8.71
N ILE A 135 -9.19 19.58 7.53
CA ILE A 135 -9.62 20.26 6.30
C ILE A 135 -11.12 20.23 6.05
N THR A 136 -11.85 19.25 6.57
CA THR A 136 -13.29 19.07 6.34
C THR A 136 -14.12 20.34 6.55
N PRO A 137 -13.95 21.15 7.63
CA PRO A 137 -14.71 22.39 7.81
C PRO A 137 -14.48 23.43 6.71
N HIS A 138 -13.31 23.43 6.08
CA HIS A 138 -13.00 24.30 4.94
C HIS A 138 -13.63 23.78 3.65
N LEU A 139 -13.65 22.47 3.45
CA LEU A 139 -14.28 21.84 2.28
C LEU A 139 -15.80 22.02 2.27
N GLU A 140 -16.45 21.94 3.42
CA GLU A 140 -17.89 22.23 3.58
C GLU A 140 -18.24 23.66 3.16
N LYS A 141 -17.37 24.62 3.45
CA LYS A 141 -17.50 26.04 3.05
C LYS A 141 -17.02 26.32 1.62
N LYS A 142 -16.55 25.30 0.89
CA LYS A 142 -15.91 25.44 -0.45
C LYS A 142 -14.70 26.38 -0.45
N ASP A 143 -14.04 26.55 0.69
CA ASP A 143 -12.86 27.40 0.86
C ASP A 143 -11.59 26.61 0.59
N LEU A 144 -11.23 26.49 -0.70
CA LEU A 144 -10.05 25.77 -1.13
C LEU A 144 -8.75 26.43 -0.60
N ALA A 145 -8.70 27.75 -0.51
CA ALA A 145 -7.50 28.45 -0.07
C ALA A 145 -7.20 28.16 1.42
N ALA A 146 -8.23 28.16 2.27
CA ALA A 146 -8.08 27.82 3.68
C ALA A 146 -7.72 26.32 3.86
N ALA A 147 -8.30 25.42 3.06
CA ALA A 147 -7.93 24.00 3.07
C ALA A 147 -6.45 23.80 2.69
N GLU A 148 -5.99 24.44 1.63
CA GLU A 148 -4.59 24.36 1.18
C GLU A 148 -3.61 24.92 2.23
N ALA A 149 -3.94 26.04 2.87
CA ALA A 149 -3.14 26.62 3.94
C ALA A 149 -3.04 25.67 5.16
N ALA A 150 -4.16 25.02 5.54
CA ALA A 150 -4.21 24.05 6.61
C ALA A 150 -3.34 22.82 6.30
N ILE A 151 -3.40 22.29 5.08
CA ILE A 151 -2.57 21.17 4.62
C ILE A 151 -1.08 21.52 4.70
N ALA A 152 -0.69 22.66 4.14
CA ALA A 152 0.70 23.10 4.14
C ALA A 152 1.25 23.26 5.57
N LYS A 153 0.47 23.89 6.45
CA LYS A 153 0.82 24.04 7.86
C LYS A 153 0.97 22.69 8.55
N PHE A 154 0.02 21.78 8.36
CA PHE A 154 0.05 20.44 8.96
C PHE A 154 1.31 19.66 8.57
N ILE A 155 1.62 19.58 7.26
CA ILE A 155 2.79 18.88 6.75
C ILE A 155 4.08 19.47 7.34
N LYS A 156 4.16 20.80 7.45
CA LYS A 156 5.30 21.49 8.06
C LYS A 156 5.41 21.19 9.56
N ASP A 157 4.33 21.32 10.31
CA ASP A 157 4.33 21.13 11.77
C ASP A 157 4.65 19.69 12.17
N LYS A 158 4.20 18.71 11.38
CA LYS A 158 4.52 17.28 11.57
C LYS A 158 5.89 16.88 11.00
N ALA A 159 6.61 17.80 10.35
CA ALA A 159 7.90 17.55 9.70
C ALA A 159 7.87 16.35 8.75
N VAL A 160 6.78 16.17 8.00
CA VAL A 160 6.63 15.06 7.06
C VAL A 160 7.51 15.30 5.84
N THR A 161 8.27 14.27 5.46
CA THR A 161 9.22 14.31 4.32
C THR A 161 9.07 13.07 3.44
N GLY A 162 9.79 13.02 2.32
CA GLY A 162 9.88 11.85 1.44
C GLY A 162 8.54 11.44 0.83
N ALA A 163 8.41 10.14 0.53
CA ALA A 163 7.22 9.58 -0.12
C ALA A 163 5.93 9.79 0.68
N ALA A 164 5.98 9.78 2.01
CA ALA A 164 4.83 10.07 2.86
C ALA A 164 4.30 11.50 2.65
N LYS A 165 5.20 12.50 2.52
CA LYS A 165 4.82 13.89 2.20
C LYS A 165 4.10 13.97 0.86
N VAL A 166 4.64 13.32 -0.18
CA VAL A 166 4.03 13.31 -1.52
C VAL A 166 2.64 12.71 -1.45
N THR A 167 2.50 11.54 -0.85
CA THR A 167 1.21 10.83 -0.76
C THR A 167 0.17 11.63 0.02
N LEU A 168 0.51 12.18 1.18
CA LEU A 168 -0.40 13.04 1.96
C LEU A 168 -0.79 14.30 1.19
N SER A 169 0.17 14.94 0.50
CA SER A 169 -0.10 16.12 -0.32
C SER A 169 -1.06 15.81 -1.47
N VAL A 170 -0.83 14.70 -2.19
CA VAL A 170 -1.71 14.27 -3.29
C VAL A 170 -3.12 13.99 -2.76
N ASN A 171 -3.26 13.15 -1.74
CA ASN A 171 -4.56 12.76 -1.20
C ASN A 171 -5.36 13.98 -0.71
N ALA A 172 -4.75 14.85 0.09
CA ALA A 172 -5.43 15.99 0.68
C ALA A 172 -5.70 17.12 -0.33
N ARG A 173 -4.72 17.53 -1.12
CA ARG A 173 -4.85 18.67 -2.04
C ARG A 173 -5.72 18.33 -3.25
N VAL A 174 -5.51 17.16 -3.87
CA VAL A 174 -6.36 16.69 -4.99
C VAL A 174 -7.80 16.51 -4.52
N GLY A 175 -8.01 15.87 -3.35
CA GLY A 175 -9.32 15.73 -2.73
C GLY A 175 -9.99 17.08 -2.47
N SER A 176 -9.25 18.07 -1.97
CA SER A 176 -9.76 19.44 -1.73
C SER A 176 -10.21 20.14 -3.01
N VAL A 177 -9.41 20.03 -4.10
CA VAL A 177 -9.80 20.58 -5.41
C VAL A 177 -11.07 19.90 -5.92
N GLN A 178 -11.15 18.58 -5.85
CA GLN A 178 -12.34 17.84 -6.29
C GLN A 178 -13.60 18.22 -5.50
N ALA A 179 -13.47 18.40 -4.17
CA ALA A 179 -14.57 18.79 -3.30
C ALA A 179 -15.03 20.23 -3.55
N CYS A 180 -14.11 21.18 -3.71
CA CYS A 180 -14.42 22.60 -3.85
C CYS A 180 -14.73 23.03 -5.31
N LYS A 181 -14.06 22.39 -6.29
CA LYS A 181 -14.14 22.74 -7.72
C LYS A 181 -14.27 21.47 -8.58
N PRO A 182 -15.38 20.73 -8.46
CA PRO A 182 -15.56 19.45 -9.17
C PRO A 182 -15.44 19.63 -10.69
N GLY A 183 -14.70 18.73 -11.35
CA GLY A 183 -14.47 18.75 -12.80
C GLY A 183 -13.52 19.84 -13.30
N ASN A 184 -12.91 20.63 -12.42
CA ASN A 184 -11.93 21.65 -12.82
C ASN A 184 -10.53 21.03 -13.00
N HIS A 185 -10.28 20.46 -14.18
CA HIS A 185 -9.00 19.80 -14.52
C HIS A 185 -7.80 20.79 -14.49
N SER A 186 -8.02 22.08 -14.82
CA SER A 186 -6.95 23.08 -14.74
C SER A 186 -6.49 23.32 -13.30
N ALA A 187 -7.42 23.36 -12.35
CA ALA A 187 -7.08 23.47 -10.91
C ALA A 187 -6.36 22.22 -10.42
N LEU A 188 -6.79 21.04 -10.85
CA LEU A 188 -6.11 19.77 -10.52
C LEU A 188 -4.68 19.74 -11.06
N LEU A 189 -4.48 20.13 -12.33
CA LEU A 189 -3.16 20.18 -12.93
C LEU A 189 -2.23 21.11 -12.19
N LYS A 190 -2.71 22.31 -11.82
CA LYS A 190 -1.93 23.28 -11.05
C LYS A 190 -1.41 22.64 -9.76
N VAL A 191 -2.28 22.00 -8.99
CA VAL A 191 -1.90 21.35 -7.74
C VAL A 191 -0.92 20.20 -7.96
N LEU A 192 -1.13 19.37 -8.97
CA LEU A 192 -0.22 18.26 -9.30
C LEU A 192 1.16 18.77 -9.73
N ASP A 193 1.21 19.83 -10.54
CA ASP A 193 2.47 20.44 -10.98
C ASP A 193 3.27 21.03 -9.81
N GLU A 194 2.59 21.66 -8.84
CA GLU A 194 3.21 22.16 -7.61
C GLU A 194 3.77 21.01 -6.75
N ILE A 195 3.01 19.94 -6.53
CA ILE A 195 3.49 18.78 -5.78
C ILE A 195 4.71 18.12 -6.44
N ILE A 196 4.69 18.03 -7.77
CA ILE A 196 5.79 17.48 -8.57
C ILE A 196 7.04 18.36 -8.44
N ALA A 197 6.88 19.68 -8.54
CA ALA A 197 7.98 20.63 -8.43
C ALA A 197 8.63 20.64 -7.04
N ASP A 198 7.82 20.48 -5.99
CA ASP A 198 8.27 20.50 -4.59
C ASP A 198 8.94 19.17 -4.15
N ASN A 199 8.78 18.08 -4.91
CA ASN A 199 9.23 16.75 -4.51
C ASN A 199 9.86 15.95 -5.66
N PRO A 200 10.87 16.48 -6.37
CA PRO A 200 11.40 15.83 -7.58
C PRO A 200 12.07 14.47 -7.31
N ALA A 201 12.59 14.26 -6.10
CA ALA A 201 13.27 13.01 -5.73
C ALA A 201 12.31 11.87 -5.36
N ASP A 202 11.06 12.20 -5.00
CA ASP A 202 10.08 11.23 -4.46
C ASP A 202 8.92 10.96 -5.45
N LEU A 203 9.13 11.28 -6.74
CA LEU A 203 8.10 11.11 -7.76
C LEU A 203 7.93 9.65 -8.15
N THR A 204 6.70 9.15 -8.06
CA THR A 204 6.32 7.84 -8.58
C THR A 204 5.83 7.94 -10.03
N ASP A 205 5.94 6.83 -10.77
CA ASP A 205 5.41 6.77 -12.13
C ASP A 205 3.88 6.86 -12.14
N GLU A 206 3.20 6.38 -11.08
CA GLU A 206 1.76 6.52 -10.90
C GLU A 206 1.34 8.00 -10.83
N LEU A 207 2.08 8.85 -10.11
CA LEU A 207 1.78 10.28 -10.02
C LEU A 207 1.95 10.97 -11.38
N LYS A 208 2.98 10.63 -12.13
CA LYS A 208 3.20 11.13 -13.49
C LYS A 208 2.10 10.70 -14.44
N GLN A 209 1.68 9.43 -14.37
CA GLN A 209 0.57 8.89 -15.16
C GLN A 209 -0.77 9.56 -14.81
N PHE A 210 -1.05 9.74 -13.52
CA PHE A 210 -2.26 10.43 -13.07
C PHE A 210 -2.30 11.86 -13.58
N ARG A 211 -1.20 12.60 -13.47
CA ARG A 211 -1.08 13.96 -14.05
C ARG A 211 -1.35 13.96 -15.55
N ALA A 212 -0.80 13.01 -16.30
CA ALA A 212 -1.02 12.89 -17.74
C ALA A 212 -2.49 12.60 -18.09
N GLN A 213 -3.17 11.75 -17.31
CA GLN A 213 -4.59 11.46 -17.48
C GLN A 213 -5.47 12.70 -17.26
N VAL A 214 -5.17 13.51 -16.23
CA VAL A 214 -5.88 14.76 -15.96
C VAL A 214 -5.66 15.78 -17.10
N ALA A 215 -4.46 15.86 -17.65
CA ALA A 215 -4.16 16.72 -18.80
C ALA A 215 -4.97 16.31 -20.03
N ALA A 216 -4.97 15.02 -20.36
CA ALA A 216 -5.74 14.48 -21.48
C ALA A 216 -7.27 14.69 -21.32
N ALA A 217 -7.77 14.66 -20.08
CA ALA A 217 -9.19 14.92 -19.80
C ALA A 217 -9.56 16.41 -19.92
N ARG A 218 -8.61 17.34 -19.64
CA ARG A 218 -8.78 18.78 -19.89
C ARG A 218 -8.90 19.09 -21.37
N ASP A 219 -8.02 18.49 -22.16
CA ASP A 219 -7.87 18.83 -23.60
C ASP A 219 -9.00 18.22 -24.48
N LYS A 220 -9.85 17.36 -23.90
CA LYS A 220 -11.05 16.80 -24.56
C LYS A 220 -12.31 17.66 -24.40
N LYS A 221 -12.27 18.74 -23.62
CA LYS A 221 -13.37 19.69 -23.42
C LYS A 221 -13.17 20.95 -24.22
#